data_33ccc5c958da9c1fb1fb34d05ecc4229
#
_entry.id   33ccc5c958da9c1fb1fb34d05ecc4229
#
_cell.length_a   1.000
_cell.length_b   1.000
_cell.length_c   1.000
_cell.angle_alpha   90.00
_cell.angle_beta   90.00
_cell.angle_gamma   90.00
#
_symmetry.space_group_name_H-M   'P 1'
#
loop_
_entity.id
_entity.type
_entity.pdbx_description
1 polymer ?
#
loop_
_entity_poly.entity_id
_entity_poly.type
_entity_poly.pdbx_seq_one_letter_code
_entity_poly.pdbx_strand_id
1 'polypeptide(L)'
;MAPPLSLDEYYEGVVDGDRTVLARAVTLVESSRAEHQELAQALLVKLLPHAGRSHRIGITGVPGVGKSTFIERFGTQLTATGHRLAVLAVDPTSSRTGGSILGDKTRMPNLAVDPAAFVRPSPSRGTLGGVTRATRETMVVVEAGGFDVVLVETVGVGQSETIVADMVDFFLVLMLAGAGDELQGIKKGILELADLLAVNKADGDNINKANAAVADYATALHLITPPGARWQPPVVTCSGLDGSGLDTIWAHIVAHRAIVEETGEWQHRRQAQQLRWMWAMVEERLLQRLHRQSQALASRLEAAVLQGELTAALAADQLLAAFDQLKPTGTTQPQPQESDRP
;
A
#
# COMPACT_ATOMS: atom_id res chain seq x y z
N MET A 1 -18.97 22.90 8.77
CA MET A 1 -18.19 22.14 7.77
C MET A 1 -17.72 23.13 6.72
N ALA A 2 -16.43 23.11 6.34
CA ALA A 2 -15.95 23.93 5.23
C ALA A 2 -16.68 23.52 3.93
N PRO A 3 -16.99 24.47 3.01
CA PRO A 3 -17.65 24.17 1.76
C PRO A 3 -16.85 23.15 0.93
N PRO A 4 -17.51 22.37 0.08
CA PRO A 4 -16.79 21.47 -0.84
C PRO A 4 -15.94 22.34 -1.78
N LEU A 5 -14.68 21.89 -2.05
CA LEU A 5 -13.82 22.50 -3.05
C LEU A 5 -14.21 22.02 -4.44
N SER A 6 -14.03 22.86 -5.44
CA SER A 6 -14.11 22.48 -6.86
C SER A 6 -12.92 21.60 -7.26
N LEU A 7 -12.99 20.98 -8.43
CA LEU A 7 -11.92 20.16 -8.99
C LEU A 7 -10.62 20.98 -9.16
N ASP A 8 -10.73 22.23 -9.63
CA ASP A 8 -9.58 23.09 -9.87
C ASP A 8 -8.95 23.56 -8.56
N GLU A 9 -9.74 23.93 -7.56
CA GLU A 9 -9.23 24.27 -6.22
C GLU A 9 -8.51 23.09 -5.55
N TYR A 10 -9.00 21.86 -5.72
CA TYR A 10 -8.28 20.68 -5.26
C TYR A 10 -6.96 20.50 -6.00
N TYR A 11 -6.97 20.59 -7.33
CA TYR A 11 -5.81 20.40 -8.17
C TYR A 11 -4.71 21.41 -7.85
N GLU A 12 -5.03 22.71 -7.89
CA GLU A 12 -4.09 23.79 -7.62
C GLU A 12 -3.52 23.68 -6.20
N GLY A 13 -4.38 23.51 -5.19
CA GLY A 13 -3.91 23.41 -3.82
C GLY A 13 -3.05 22.17 -3.54
N VAL A 14 -3.28 21.03 -4.21
CA VAL A 14 -2.41 19.87 -4.10
C VAL A 14 -1.06 20.14 -4.75
N VAL A 15 -1.03 20.65 -5.98
CA VAL A 15 0.21 20.93 -6.73
C VAL A 15 1.06 22.01 -6.04
N ASP A 16 0.43 23.01 -5.45
CA ASP A 16 1.09 24.07 -4.67
C ASP A 16 1.56 23.57 -3.29
N GLY A 17 1.20 22.36 -2.90
CA GLY A 17 1.59 21.74 -1.63
C GLY A 17 0.85 22.28 -0.43
N ASP A 18 -0.36 22.89 -0.61
CA ASP A 18 -1.20 23.29 0.50
C ASP A 18 -1.63 22.08 1.34
N ARG A 19 -1.17 22.05 2.56
CA ARG A 19 -1.35 20.95 3.49
C ARG A 19 -2.81 20.69 3.85
N THR A 20 -3.63 21.74 3.89
CA THR A 20 -5.05 21.65 4.20
C THR A 20 -5.81 21.05 3.03
N VAL A 21 -5.51 21.52 1.81
CA VAL A 21 -6.12 20.99 0.58
C VAL A 21 -5.66 19.55 0.35
N LEU A 22 -4.36 19.24 0.55
CA LEU A 22 -3.83 17.88 0.47
C LEU A 22 -4.58 16.92 1.40
N ALA A 23 -4.77 17.29 2.67
CA ALA A 23 -5.50 16.46 3.64
C ALA A 23 -6.97 16.24 3.24
N ARG A 24 -7.60 17.25 2.64
CA ARG A 24 -8.97 17.16 2.11
C ARG A 24 -9.01 16.28 0.85
N ALA A 25 -8.04 16.40 -0.06
CA ALA A 25 -7.91 15.57 -1.26
C ALA A 25 -7.71 14.09 -0.88
N VAL A 26 -6.85 13.79 0.10
CA VAL A 26 -6.69 12.44 0.64
C VAL A 26 -8.02 11.91 1.21
N THR A 27 -8.76 12.72 1.97
CA THR A 27 -10.08 12.31 2.49
C THR A 27 -11.10 12.09 1.37
N LEU A 28 -11.02 12.87 0.28
CA LEU A 28 -11.88 12.70 -0.89
C LEU A 28 -11.64 11.35 -1.59
N VAL A 29 -10.38 10.99 -1.87
CA VAL A 29 -10.03 9.73 -2.56
C VAL A 29 -10.32 8.49 -1.69
N GLU A 30 -10.23 8.60 -0.37
CA GLU A 30 -10.59 7.55 0.57
C GLU A 30 -12.10 7.33 0.72
N SER A 31 -12.93 8.27 0.24
CA SER A 31 -14.37 8.21 0.41
C SER A 31 -15.02 7.12 -0.42
N SER A 32 -15.98 6.42 0.18
CA SER A 32 -16.83 5.43 -0.52
C SER A 32 -18.12 6.01 -1.12
N ARG A 33 -18.38 7.33 -0.94
CA ARG A 33 -19.58 7.97 -1.49
C ARG A 33 -19.47 8.13 -2.99
N ALA A 34 -20.52 7.79 -3.75
CA ALA A 34 -20.51 7.85 -5.21
C ALA A 34 -20.17 9.25 -5.75
N GLU A 35 -20.76 10.29 -5.21
CA GLU A 35 -20.49 11.70 -5.56
C GLU A 35 -19.01 12.08 -5.38
N HIS A 36 -18.38 11.60 -4.29
CA HIS A 36 -16.96 11.82 -4.04
C HIS A 36 -16.07 11.02 -4.99
N GLN A 37 -16.49 9.82 -5.39
CA GLN A 37 -15.68 8.97 -6.27
C GLN A 37 -15.51 9.59 -7.68
N GLU A 38 -16.55 10.19 -8.24
CA GLU A 38 -16.46 10.87 -9.54
C GLU A 38 -15.47 12.04 -9.49
N LEU A 39 -15.58 12.89 -8.47
CA LEU A 39 -14.67 14.02 -8.26
C LEU A 39 -13.24 13.54 -7.96
N ALA A 40 -13.09 12.49 -7.14
CA ALA A 40 -11.79 11.90 -6.82
C ALA A 40 -11.08 11.36 -8.08
N GLN A 41 -11.79 10.63 -8.94
CA GLN A 41 -11.20 10.11 -10.18
C GLN A 41 -10.82 11.23 -11.15
N ALA A 42 -11.65 12.26 -11.29
CA ALA A 42 -11.32 13.45 -12.09
C ALA A 42 -10.08 14.16 -11.56
N LEU A 43 -9.96 14.29 -10.23
CA LEU A 43 -8.78 14.88 -9.58
C LEU A 43 -7.53 14.02 -9.82
N LEU A 44 -7.62 12.71 -9.60
CA LEU A 44 -6.49 11.80 -9.80
C LEU A 44 -5.94 11.87 -11.24
N VAL A 45 -6.83 11.87 -12.25
CA VAL A 45 -6.42 12.00 -13.66
C VAL A 45 -5.62 13.29 -13.89
N LYS A 46 -6.07 14.43 -13.31
CA LYS A 46 -5.33 15.69 -13.39
C LYS A 46 -3.97 15.66 -12.66
N LEU A 47 -3.87 14.91 -11.56
CA LEU A 47 -2.65 14.80 -10.75
C LEU A 47 -1.61 13.83 -11.31
N LEU A 48 -1.99 12.84 -12.15
CA LEU A 48 -1.07 11.84 -12.71
C LEU A 48 0.22 12.41 -13.32
N PRO A 49 0.23 13.55 -14.07
CA PRO A 49 1.46 14.12 -14.63
C PRO A 49 2.46 14.61 -13.58
N HIS A 50 1.99 14.90 -12.36
CA HIS A 50 2.79 15.39 -11.22
C HIS A 50 3.24 14.28 -10.27
N ALA A 51 2.71 13.06 -10.43
CA ALA A 51 2.99 11.90 -9.59
C ALA A 51 4.06 10.99 -10.23
N GLY A 52 4.43 9.94 -9.50
CA GLY A 52 5.24 8.85 -10.05
C GLY A 52 6.76 9.07 -9.96
N ARG A 53 7.26 10.04 -9.17
CA ARG A 53 8.70 10.32 -9.04
C ARG A 53 9.29 9.98 -7.68
N SER A 54 8.45 9.69 -6.69
CA SER A 54 8.88 9.40 -5.32
C SER A 54 9.58 8.03 -5.21
N HIS A 55 10.33 7.85 -4.12
CA HIS A 55 10.70 6.53 -3.61
C HIS A 55 9.51 5.96 -2.82
N ARG A 56 8.85 4.92 -3.34
CA ARG A 56 7.80 4.19 -2.63
C ARG A 56 8.42 3.01 -1.90
N ILE A 57 8.39 3.05 -0.58
CA ILE A 57 9.06 2.07 0.28
C ILE A 57 8.02 1.39 1.15
N GLY A 58 7.83 0.10 0.97
CA GLY A 58 7.01 -0.73 1.86
C GLY A 58 7.81 -1.17 3.08
N ILE A 59 7.23 -1.05 4.26
CA ILE A 59 7.87 -1.46 5.52
C ILE A 59 6.99 -2.49 6.20
N THR A 60 7.55 -3.68 6.40
CA THR A 60 6.90 -4.76 7.13
C THR A 60 7.82 -5.36 8.18
N GLY A 61 7.33 -6.31 8.95
CA GLY A 61 8.08 -7.03 9.97
C GLY A 61 7.15 -7.58 11.05
N VAL A 62 7.65 -8.50 11.84
CA VAL A 62 6.89 -9.17 12.90
C VAL A 62 6.30 -8.18 13.92
N PRO A 63 5.20 -8.54 14.60
CA PRO A 63 4.70 -7.75 15.73
C PRO A 63 5.80 -7.51 16.77
N GLY A 64 5.91 -6.28 17.28
CA GLY A 64 6.92 -5.94 18.28
C GLY A 64 8.33 -5.66 17.73
N VAL A 65 8.59 -5.79 16.43
CA VAL A 65 9.89 -5.47 15.82
C VAL A 65 10.27 -3.99 15.94
N GLY A 66 9.30 -3.10 16.19
CA GLY A 66 9.53 -1.67 16.35
C GLY A 66 9.34 -0.87 15.06
N LYS A 67 8.42 -1.28 14.16
CA LYS A 67 8.14 -0.58 12.88
C LYS A 67 7.90 0.92 13.07
N SER A 68 6.98 1.30 13.92
CA SER A 68 6.63 2.72 14.10
C SER A 68 7.77 3.53 14.71
N THR A 69 8.58 2.94 15.61
CA THR A 69 9.78 3.58 16.14
C THR A 69 10.86 3.77 15.07
N PHE A 70 11.02 2.75 14.22
CA PHE A 70 11.92 2.82 13.06
C PHE A 70 11.45 3.91 12.08
N ILE A 71 10.17 3.94 11.72
CA ILE A 71 9.61 4.94 10.78
C ILE A 71 9.76 6.35 11.33
N GLU A 72 9.49 6.54 12.61
CA GLU A 72 9.67 7.84 13.28
C GLU A 72 11.12 8.32 13.17
N ARG A 73 12.08 7.46 13.50
CA ARG A 73 13.51 7.83 13.47
C ARG A 73 14.04 7.99 12.06
N PHE A 74 13.74 7.04 11.19
CA PHE A 74 14.16 7.07 9.79
C PHE A 74 13.55 8.27 9.05
N GLY A 75 12.26 8.50 9.24
CA GLY A 75 11.55 9.62 8.62
C GLY A 75 12.09 10.98 9.11
N THR A 76 12.32 11.15 10.41
CA THR A 76 12.91 12.39 10.96
C THR A 76 14.32 12.65 10.39
N GLN A 77 15.11 11.59 10.18
CA GLN A 77 16.43 11.73 9.56
C GLN A 77 16.31 12.14 8.08
N LEU A 78 15.37 11.58 7.34
CA LEU A 78 15.11 11.95 5.95
C LEU A 78 14.62 13.40 5.83
N THR A 79 13.69 13.83 6.67
CA THR A 79 13.21 15.23 6.64
C THR A 79 14.32 16.22 7.03
N ALA A 80 15.20 15.86 7.98
CA ALA A 80 16.37 16.67 8.35
C ALA A 80 17.37 16.82 7.20
N THR A 81 17.44 15.89 6.24
CA THR A 81 18.28 15.98 5.03
C THR A 81 17.57 16.61 3.83
N GLY A 82 16.36 17.15 4.03
CA GLY A 82 15.63 17.93 3.03
C GLY A 82 14.59 17.16 2.22
N HIS A 83 14.34 15.89 2.52
CA HIS A 83 13.27 15.11 1.92
C HIS A 83 11.89 15.53 2.42
N ARG A 84 10.88 15.39 1.57
CA ARG A 84 9.47 15.50 1.96
C ARG A 84 8.86 14.11 2.04
N LEU A 85 8.41 13.73 3.23
CA LEU A 85 8.02 12.37 3.56
C LEU A 85 6.52 12.22 3.75
N ALA A 86 5.88 11.27 3.07
CA ALA A 86 4.54 10.79 3.41
C ALA A 86 4.62 9.39 4.06
N VAL A 87 3.91 9.18 5.16
CA VAL A 87 3.75 7.89 5.83
C VAL A 87 2.30 7.45 5.73
N LEU A 88 2.06 6.31 5.09
CA LEU A 88 0.74 5.73 4.88
C LEU A 88 0.67 4.38 5.58
N ALA A 89 -0.22 4.22 6.55
CA ALA A 89 -0.44 2.94 7.19
C ALA A 89 -1.49 2.11 6.43
N VAL A 90 -1.27 0.80 6.29
CA VAL A 90 -2.20 -0.17 5.69
C VAL A 90 -2.64 -1.17 6.75
N ASP A 91 -3.85 -1.01 7.26
CA ASP A 91 -4.45 -1.92 8.24
C ASP A 91 -5.77 -2.51 7.72
N PRO A 92 -5.75 -3.74 7.19
CA PRO A 92 -6.97 -4.41 6.75
C PRO A 92 -7.89 -4.84 7.91
N THR A 93 -7.41 -4.82 9.16
CA THR A 93 -8.16 -5.31 10.34
C THR A 93 -8.89 -4.21 11.09
N SER A 94 -8.63 -2.94 10.79
CA SER A 94 -9.21 -1.79 11.50
C SER A 94 -10.74 -1.70 11.43
N SER A 95 -11.39 -2.45 10.53
CA SER A 95 -12.85 -2.55 10.42
C SER A 95 -13.55 -3.13 11.65
N ARG A 96 -12.82 -3.87 12.50
CA ARG A 96 -13.40 -4.54 13.69
C ARG A 96 -13.24 -3.75 15.00
N THR A 97 -12.26 -2.85 15.11
CA THR A 97 -11.90 -2.23 16.39
C THR A 97 -12.11 -0.72 16.46
N GLY A 98 -12.36 -0.03 15.36
CA GLY A 98 -12.69 1.41 15.34
C GLY A 98 -11.65 2.37 15.94
N GLY A 99 -10.45 1.88 16.30
CA GLY A 99 -9.55 2.51 17.24
C GLY A 99 -8.21 3.07 16.71
N SER A 100 -7.91 3.03 15.40
CA SER A 100 -6.55 3.28 14.92
C SER A 100 -6.18 4.77 14.70
N ILE A 101 -7.12 5.67 14.50
CA ILE A 101 -6.82 7.05 14.02
C ILE A 101 -5.95 7.87 14.98
N LEU A 102 -6.05 7.65 16.28
CA LEU A 102 -5.22 8.33 17.28
C LEU A 102 -3.93 7.56 17.59
N GLY A 103 -3.93 6.23 17.46
CA GLY A 103 -2.82 5.38 17.85
C GLY A 103 -1.55 5.60 17.02
N ASP A 104 -1.67 5.80 15.71
CA ASP A 104 -0.51 5.90 14.82
C ASP A 104 0.18 7.27 14.92
N LYS A 105 -0.60 8.35 15.06
CA LYS A 105 -0.03 9.68 15.30
C LYS A 105 0.67 9.80 16.65
N THR A 106 0.18 9.11 17.68
CA THR A 106 0.82 9.11 19.00
C THR A 106 2.11 8.28 19.04
N ARG A 107 2.32 7.38 18.06
CA ARG A 107 3.54 6.58 17.92
C ARG A 107 4.64 7.28 17.11
N MET A 108 4.30 8.35 16.40
CA MET A 108 5.21 9.14 15.56
C MET A 108 5.07 10.63 15.89
N PRO A 109 5.40 11.06 17.13
CA PRO A 109 5.10 12.40 17.61
C PRO A 109 5.90 13.51 16.88
N ASN A 110 7.13 13.26 16.47
CA ASN A 110 7.94 14.25 15.76
C ASN A 110 7.50 14.38 14.31
N LEU A 111 7.29 13.27 13.60
CA LEU A 111 6.79 13.30 12.23
C LEU A 111 5.37 13.88 12.12
N ALA A 112 4.53 13.69 13.14
CA ALA A 112 3.17 14.21 13.13
C ALA A 112 3.11 15.74 13.12
N VAL A 113 4.14 16.42 13.65
CA VAL A 113 4.26 17.89 13.73
C VAL A 113 5.24 18.47 12.72
N ASP A 114 6.04 17.65 12.05
CA ASP A 114 7.03 18.07 11.05
C ASP A 114 6.33 18.65 9.80
N PRO A 115 6.64 19.90 9.40
CA PRO A 115 6.09 20.47 8.17
C PRO A 115 6.51 19.74 6.89
N ALA A 116 7.66 19.05 6.89
CA ALA A 116 8.14 18.25 5.77
C ALA A 116 7.56 16.82 5.76
N ALA A 117 6.80 16.41 6.79
CA ALA A 117 6.16 15.10 6.85
C ALA A 117 4.63 15.17 6.79
N PHE A 118 4.01 14.14 6.20
CA PHE A 118 2.56 13.93 6.16
C PHE A 118 2.25 12.51 6.63
N VAL A 119 1.69 12.37 7.82
CA VAL A 119 1.34 11.05 8.40
C VAL A 119 -0.16 10.81 8.23
N ARG A 120 -0.51 9.75 7.51
CA ARG A 120 -1.90 9.33 7.29
C ARG A 120 -2.12 7.93 7.84
N PRO A 121 -2.89 7.77 8.93
CA PRO A 121 -3.37 6.47 9.40
C PRO A 121 -4.25 5.78 8.35
N SER A 122 -4.28 4.44 8.38
CA SER A 122 -5.18 3.66 7.52
C SER A 122 -6.63 4.10 7.66
N PRO A 123 -7.40 4.21 6.56
CA PRO A 123 -8.82 4.49 6.64
C PRO A 123 -9.51 3.38 7.45
N SER A 124 -10.27 3.79 8.48
CA SER A 124 -10.83 2.91 9.52
C SER A 124 -12.00 2.02 9.06
N ARG A 125 -12.37 2.04 7.79
CA ARG A 125 -13.53 1.28 7.27
C ARG A 125 -13.27 0.83 5.84
N GLY A 126 -13.26 -0.49 5.63
CA GLY A 126 -13.23 -1.02 4.26
C GLY A 126 -12.86 -2.50 4.21
N THR A 127 -13.13 -3.11 3.05
CA THR A 127 -12.56 -4.39 2.67
C THR A 127 -11.05 -4.20 2.41
N LEU A 128 -10.28 -5.28 2.43
CA LEU A 128 -8.86 -5.27 2.09
C LEU A 128 -8.62 -4.57 0.72
N GLY A 129 -9.46 -4.84 -0.28
CA GLY A 129 -9.44 -4.17 -1.58
C GLY A 129 -9.70 -2.66 -1.49
N GLY A 130 -10.65 -2.23 -0.67
CA GLY A 130 -10.96 -0.81 -0.45
C GLY A 130 -9.82 -0.03 0.20
N VAL A 131 -9.13 -0.61 1.20
CA VAL A 131 -7.95 -0.01 1.85
C VAL A 131 -6.80 0.08 0.84
N THR A 132 -6.57 -0.98 0.06
CA THR A 132 -5.53 -1.04 -0.98
C THR A 132 -5.76 0.03 -2.05
N ARG A 133 -7.01 0.22 -2.52
CA ARG A 133 -7.38 1.26 -3.46
C ARG A 133 -7.08 2.64 -2.89
N ALA A 134 -7.57 2.92 -1.70
CA ALA A 134 -7.40 4.22 -1.05
C ALA A 134 -5.91 4.56 -0.85
N THR A 135 -5.08 3.59 -0.46
CA THR A 135 -3.64 3.79 -0.30
C THR A 135 -2.95 4.14 -1.62
N ARG A 136 -3.26 3.41 -2.72
CA ARG A 136 -2.68 3.69 -4.05
C ARG A 136 -3.11 5.06 -4.59
N GLU A 137 -4.38 5.43 -4.42
CA GLU A 137 -4.91 6.73 -4.80
C GLU A 137 -4.29 7.85 -3.95
N THR A 138 -4.11 7.63 -2.65
CA THR A 138 -3.42 8.56 -1.74
C THR A 138 -1.95 8.77 -2.14
N MET A 139 -1.24 7.72 -2.58
CA MET A 139 0.13 7.88 -3.08
C MET A 139 0.20 8.87 -4.24
N VAL A 140 -0.73 8.81 -5.21
CA VAL A 140 -0.78 9.78 -6.31
C VAL A 140 -0.96 11.21 -5.79
N VAL A 141 -1.85 11.41 -4.81
CA VAL A 141 -2.12 12.73 -4.24
C VAL A 141 -0.89 13.30 -3.51
N VAL A 142 -0.22 12.49 -2.66
CA VAL A 142 0.95 12.98 -1.91
C VAL A 142 2.15 13.22 -2.84
N GLU A 143 2.38 12.36 -3.83
CA GLU A 143 3.44 12.56 -4.82
C GLU A 143 3.21 13.86 -5.62
N ALA A 144 1.99 14.11 -6.09
CA ALA A 144 1.63 15.35 -6.77
C ALA A 144 1.78 16.58 -5.86
N GLY A 145 1.58 16.42 -4.55
CA GLY A 145 1.85 17.42 -3.52
C GLY A 145 3.34 17.60 -3.20
N GLY A 146 4.25 16.96 -3.96
CA GLY A 146 5.70 17.15 -3.88
C GLY A 146 6.39 16.33 -2.79
N PHE A 147 5.78 15.25 -2.28
CA PHE A 147 6.45 14.29 -1.39
C PHE A 147 7.31 13.33 -2.23
N ASP A 148 8.61 13.35 -2.00
CA ASP A 148 9.59 12.57 -2.76
C ASP A 148 9.93 11.22 -2.13
N VAL A 149 9.48 10.98 -0.89
CA VAL A 149 9.55 9.69 -0.20
C VAL A 149 8.18 9.32 0.33
N VAL A 150 7.69 8.12 0.00
CA VAL A 150 6.43 7.58 0.50
C VAL A 150 6.70 6.26 1.20
N LEU A 151 6.53 6.23 2.53
CA LEU A 151 6.62 5.01 3.34
C LEU A 151 5.21 4.41 3.47
N VAL A 152 5.09 3.11 3.18
CA VAL A 152 3.85 2.35 3.33
C VAL A 152 4.06 1.28 4.40
N GLU A 153 3.48 1.50 5.59
CA GLU A 153 3.60 0.59 6.74
C GLU A 153 2.51 -0.48 6.72
N THR A 154 2.89 -1.76 6.87
CA THR A 154 1.93 -2.85 7.16
C THR A 154 1.72 -3.00 8.65
N VAL A 155 0.50 -3.33 9.08
CA VAL A 155 0.19 -3.54 10.51
C VAL A 155 0.61 -4.93 11.03
N GLY A 156 1.24 -5.76 10.19
CA GLY A 156 1.96 -6.96 10.63
C GLY A 156 1.10 -8.18 10.95
N VAL A 157 -0.15 -8.22 10.51
CA VAL A 157 -1.04 -9.39 10.68
C VAL A 157 -1.76 -9.70 9.35
N GLY A 158 -1.40 -10.81 8.72
CA GLY A 158 -2.13 -11.35 7.58
C GLY A 158 -1.46 -11.12 6.23
N GLN A 159 -2.24 -11.14 5.15
CA GLN A 159 -1.76 -11.06 3.76
C GLN A 159 -1.48 -9.63 3.26
N SER A 160 -1.39 -8.64 4.14
CA SER A 160 -1.14 -7.23 3.78
C SER A 160 0.26 -7.01 3.21
N GLU A 161 1.20 -7.89 3.54
CA GLU A 161 2.61 -7.78 3.13
C GLU A 161 2.76 -7.91 1.61
N THR A 162 2.13 -8.91 0.99
CA THR A 162 2.16 -9.11 -0.47
C THR A 162 1.49 -7.96 -1.22
N ILE A 163 0.40 -7.44 -0.66
CA ILE A 163 -0.33 -6.31 -1.23
C ILE A 163 0.52 -5.04 -1.19
N VAL A 164 1.22 -4.78 -0.07
CA VAL A 164 2.11 -3.62 0.04
C VAL A 164 3.31 -3.78 -0.89
N ALA A 165 3.94 -4.97 -0.98
CA ALA A 165 5.01 -5.23 -1.93
C ALA A 165 4.58 -4.95 -3.39
N ASP A 166 3.32 -5.21 -3.72
CA ASP A 166 2.74 -4.98 -5.06
C ASP A 166 2.43 -3.49 -5.37
N MET A 167 2.59 -2.58 -4.41
CA MET A 167 2.33 -1.15 -4.65
C MET A 167 3.55 -0.24 -4.45
N VAL A 168 4.69 -0.82 -4.04
CA VAL A 168 5.93 -0.08 -3.76
C VAL A 168 7.05 -0.46 -4.72
N ASP A 169 8.12 0.34 -4.71
CA ASP A 169 9.32 0.11 -5.53
C ASP A 169 10.38 -0.68 -4.78
N PHE A 170 10.39 -0.52 -3.45
CA PHE A 170 11.35 -1.15 -2.54
C PHE A 170 10.63 -1.71 -1.33
N PHE A 171 10.89 -2.96 -0.98
CA PHE A 171 10.24 -3.64 0.13
C PHE A 171 11.25 -3.97 1.24
N LEU A 172 11.18 -3.20 2.33
CA LEU A 172 12.01 -3.32 3.52
C LEU A 172 11.35 -4.22 4.56
N VAL A 173 12.04 -5.28 4.95
CA VAL A 173 11.59 -6.21 5.98
C VAL A 173 12.39 -6.02 7.26
N LEU A 174 11.73 -5.61 8.34
CA LEU A 174 12.35 -5.49 9.67
C LEU A 174 12.29 -6.81 10.41
N MET A 175 13.43 -7.22 10.96
CA MET A 175 13.64 -8.47 11.66
C MET A 175 14.15 -8.24 13.09
N LEU A 176 14.07 -9.26 13.94
CA LEU A 176 14.67 -9.25 15.29
C LEU A 176 15.84 -10.24 15.37
N ALA A 177 16.78 -9.95 16.25
CA ALA A 177 17.79 -10.91 16.65
C ALA A 177 17.17 -12.03 17.49
N GLY A 178 17.62 -13.26 17.30
CA GLY A 178 17.19 -14.41 18.11
C GLY A 178 15.88 -15.08 17.66
N ALA A 179 15.36 -14.68 16.51
CA ALA A 179 14.14 -15.24 15.91
C ALA A 179 14.36 -16.61 15.21
N GLY A 180 15.29 -17.45 15.68
CA GLY A 180 15.56 -18.77 15.08
C GLY A 180 14.32 -19.66 14.97
N ASP A 181 13.46 -19.67 15.99
CA ASP A 181 12.16 -20.35 15.93
C ASP A 181 11.13 -19.55 15.11
N GLU A 182 11.28 -18.22 15.01
CA GLU A 182 10.42 -17.35 14.18
C GLU A 182 10.79 -17.39 12.70
N LEU A 183 11.97 -17.88 12.29
CA LEU A 183 12.26 -18.24 10.88
C LEU A 183 11.23 -19.25 10.35
N GLN A 184 10.70 -20.13 11.20
CA GLN A 184 9.59 -21.01 10.84
C GLN A 184 8.25 -20.29 10.80
N GLY A 185 8.09 -19.18 11.53
CA GLY A 185 6.88 -18.33 11.56
C GLY A 185 6.87 -17.24 10.50
N ILE A 186 8.03 -16.83 9.98
CA ILE A 186 8.10 -15.91 8.85
C ILE A 186 7.78 -16.71 7.60
N LYS A 187 6.60 -16.45 7.06
CA LYS A 187 6.17 -17.04 5.81
C LYS A 187 7.28 -16.85 4.77
N LYS A 188 7.84 -17.94 4.26
CA LYS A 188 8.87 -17.97 3.20
C LYS A 188 8.61 -16.92 2.11
N GLY A 189 7.33 -16.69 1.77
CA GLY A 189 6.91 -15.71 0.79
C GLY A 189 7.26 -14.25 1.11
N ILE A 190 7.46 -13.85 2.38
CA ILE A 190 7.86 -12.46 2.71
C ILE A 190 9.35 -12.24 2.38
N LEU A 191 10.19 -13.23 2.63
CA LEU A 191 11.62 -13.17 2.30
C LEU A 191 11.85 -13.10 0.79
N GLU A 192 11.01 -13.78 0.00
CA GLU A 192 11.05 -13.75 -1.47
C GLU A 192 10.68 -12.37 -2.05
N LEU A 193 9.95 -11.54 -1.30
CA LEU A 193 9.53 -10.20 -1.71
C LEU A 193 10.50 -9.10 -1.24
N ALA A 194 11.42 -9.42 -0.32
CA ALA A 194 12.27 -8.43 0.32
C ALA A 194 13.34 -7.90 -0.65
N ASP A 195 13.44 -6.58 -0.76
CA ASP A 195 14.55 -5.90 -1.42
C ASP A 195 15.68 -5.58 -0.42
N LEU A 196 15.40 -5.60 0.91
CA LEU A 196 16.37 -5.48 2.00
C LEU A 196 15.80 -6.07 3.30
N LEU A 197 16.62 -6.79 4.07
CA LEU A 197 16.33 -7.16 5.45
C LEU A 197 17.13 -6.28 6.41
N ALA A 198 16.45 -5.72 7.41
CA ALA A 198 17.12 -4.97 8.48
C ALA A 198 16.83 -5.60 9.85
N VAL A 199 17.86 -6.10 10.51
CA VAL A 199 17.76 -6.61 11.87
C VAL A 199 17.73 -5.41 12.81
N ASN A 200 16.53 -5.09 13.30
CA ASN A 200 16.27 -3.94 14.16
C ASN A 200 16.60 -4.22 15.64
N LYS A 201 16.65 -3.16 16.44
CA LYS A 201 17.07 -3.18 17.84
C LYS A 201 18.52 -3.65 18.02
N ALA A 202 19.38 -3.30 17.07
CA ALA A 202 20.80 -3.59 17.12
C ALA A 202 21.54 -2.52 17.96
N ASP A 203 21.08 -2.32 19.21
CA ASP A 203 21.61 -1.37 20.17
C ASP A 203 21.92 -2.05 21.51
N GLY A 204 22.73 -1.40 22.36
CA GLY A 204 23.10 -1.89 23.69
C GLY A 204 23.64 -3.33 23.65
N ASP A 205 23.17 -4.16 24.57
CA ASP A 205 23.61 -5.56 24.70
C ASP A 205 23.15 -6.47 23.57
N ASN A 206 22.26 -5.98 22.68
CA ASN A 206 21.71 -6.78 21.61
C ASN A 206 22.54 -6.76 20.32
N ILE A 207 23.57 -5.91 20.21
CA ILE A 207 24.40 -5.74 19.01
C ILE A 207 24.99 -7.07 18.52
N ASN A 208 25.58 -7.86 19.42
CA ASN A 208 26.21 -9.13 19.04
C ASN A 208 25.20 -10.14 18.52
N LYS A 209 24.00 -10.19 19.11
CA LYS A 209 22.92 -11.07 18.66
C LYS A 209 22.38 -10.62 17.30
N ALA A 210 22.26 -9.30 17.08
CA ALA A 210 21.82 -8.76 15.80
C ALA A 210 22.83 -9.08 14.68
N ASN A 211 24.13 -8.94 14.94
CA ASN A 211 25.17 -9.30 13.97
C ASN A 211 25.20 -10.81 13.63
N ALA A 212 24.96 -11.68 14.61
CA ALA A 212 24.83 -13.10 14.35
C ALA A 212 23.60 -13.39 13.46
N ALA A 213 22.46 -12.77 13.75
CA ALA A 213 21.23 -12.94 12.96
C ALA A 213 21.40 -12.43 11.52
N VAL A 214 22.21 -11.40 11.26
CA VAL A 214 22.54 -10.97 9.88
C VAL A 214 23.16 -12.10 9.07
N ALA A 215 24.09 -12.85 9.62
CA ALA A 215 24.74 -13.96 8.93
C ALA A 215 23.73 -15.09 8.58
N ASP A 216 22.83 -15.40 9.51
CA ASP A 216 21.79 -16.43 9.32
C ASP A 216 20.81 -16.00 8.21
N TYR A 217 20.29 -14.76 8.27
CA TYR A 217 19.38 -14.24 7.25
C TYR A 217 20.04 -14.06 5.89
N ALA A 218 21.31 -13.64 5.82
CA ALA A 218 22.06 -13.54 4.58
C ALA A 218 22.21 -14.91 3.90
N THR A 219 22.48 -15.96 4.68
CA THR A 219 22.53 -17.33 4.17
C THR A 219 21.17 -17.77 3.61
N ALA A 220 20.08 -17.50 4.33
CA ALA A 220 18.73 -17.83 3.89
C ALA A 220 18.35 -17.10 2.59
N LEU A 221 18.64 -15.78 2.49
CA LEU A 221 18.39 -15.00 1.27
C LEU A 221 19.20 -15.49 0.08
N HIS A 222 20.46 -15.84 0.29
CA HIS A 222 21.31 -16.38 -0.78
C HIS A 222 20.72 -17.65 -1.39
N LEU A 223 20.07 -18.51 -0.60
CA LEU A 223 19.45 -19.74 -1.07
C LEU A 223 18.18 -19.52 -1.92
N ILE A 224 17.46 -18.41 -1.69
CA ILE A 224 16.20 -18.13 -2.38
C ILE A 224 16.37 -17.11 -3.53
N THR A 225 17.44 -16.31 -3.52
CA THR A 225 17.72 -15.34 -4.57
C THR A 225 18.21 -16.06 -5.83
N PRO A 226 17.59 -15.82 -7.01
CA PRO A 226 18.02 -16.47 -8.25
C PRO A 226 19.47 -16.13 -8.60
N PRO A 227 20.26 -17.11 -9.09
CA PRO A 227 21.60 -16.85 -9.60
C PRO A 227 21.57 -15.81 -10.72
N GLY A 228 22.41 -14.78 -10.62
CA GLY A 228 22.48 -13.71 -11.62
C GLY A 228 21.44 -12.60 -11.48
N ALA A 229 20.66 -12.58 -10.39
CA ALA A 229 19.81 -11.45 -10.05
C ALA A 229 20.65 -10.16 -9.96
N ARG A 230 20.21 -9.10 -10.61
CA ARG A 230 20.92 -7.79 -10.64
C ARG A 230 20.96 -7.11 -9.28
N TRP A 231 19.92 -7.33 -8.49
CA TRP A 231 19.85 -6.91 -7.09
C TRP A 231 19.90 -8.15 -6.20
N GLN A 232 20.84 -8.18 -5.29
CA GLN A 232 20.88 -9.16 -4.22
C GLN A 232 20.48 -8.48 -2.93
N PRO A 233 19.34 -8.84 -2.31
CA PRO A 233 18.86 -8.17 -1.12
C PRO A 233 19.90 -8.19 0.01
N PRO A 234 20.40 -7.05 0.46
CA PRO A 234 21.36 -7.02 1.57
C PRO A 234 20.65 -7.28 2.90
N VAL A 235 21.42 -7.81 3.87
CA VAL A 235 21.00 -7.91 5.26
C VAL A 235 21.88 -6.99 6.08
N VAL A 236 21.25 -6.05 6.81
CA VAL A 236 21.96 -5.06 7.63
C VAL A 236 21.41 -5.02 9.04
N THR A 237 22.18 -4.48 9.98
CA THR A 237 21.68 -4.13 11.31
C THR A 237 21.18 -2.70 11.34
N CYS A 238 20.19 -2.40 12.18
CA CYS A 238 19.76 -1.04 12.46
C CYS A 238 19.19 -0.90 13.87
N SER A 239 19.10 0.33 14.34
CA SER A 239 18.35 0.67 15.54
C SER A 239 17.41 1.84 15.27
N GLY A 240 16.12 1.58 15.41
CA GLY A 240 15.10 2.64 15.40
C GLY A 240 15.17 3.53 16.65
N LEU A 241 15.91 3.13 17.69
CA LEU A 241 16.05 3.90 18.93
C LEU A 241 17.13 4.99 18.81
N ASP A 242 18.36 4.61 18.45
CA ASP A 242 19.49 5.53 18.39
C ASP A 242 19.81 6.05 16.98
N GLY A 243 19.26 5.41 15.94
CA GLY A 243 19.40 5.80 14.53
C GLY A 243 20.59 5.14 13.82
N SER A 244 21.33 4.24 14.48
CA SER A 244 22.43 3.53 13.84
C SER A 244 21.93 2.65 12.68
N GLY A 245 22.69 2.60 11.58
CA GLY A 245 22.41 1.80 10.39
C GLY A 245 21.33 2.37 9.46
N LEU A 246 20.62 3.46 9.82
CA LEU A 246 19.56 4.03 8.98
C LEU A 246 20.12 4.68 7.72
N ASP A 247 21.28 5.33 7.77
CA ASP A 247 21.97 5.88 6.59
C ASP A 247 22.35 4.78 5.60
N THR A 248 22.78 3.62 6.13
CA THR A 248 23.09 2.45 5.30
C THR A 248 21.86 1.93 4.58
N ILE A 249 20.70 1.86 5.27
CA ILE A 249 19.43 1.47 4.66
C ILE A 249 19.06 2.45 3.55
N TRP A 250 19.14 3.77 3.81
CA TRP A 250 18.86 4.78 2.79
C TRP A 250 19.78 4.67 1.58
N ALA A 251 21.07 4.48 1.80
CA ALA A 251 22.04 4.28 0.73
C ALA A 251 21.69 3.06 -0.15
N HIS A 252 21.25 1.94 0.43
CA HIS A 252 20.78 0.77 -0.33
C HIS A 252 19.50 1.05 -1.13
N ILE A 253 18.54 1.81 -0.58
CA ILE A 253 17.32 2.20 -1.29
C ILE A 253 17.66 3.04 -2.54
N VAL A 254 18.56 4.01 -2.40
CA VAL A 254 19.01 4.85 -3.51
C VAL A 254 19.79 4.04 -4.55
N ALA A 255 20.68 3.14 -4.10
CA ALA A 255 21.44 2.27 -5.01
C ALA A 255 20.53 1.30 -5.77
N HIS A 256 19.55 0.67 -5.11
CA HIS A 256 18.56 -0.17 -5.77
C HIS A 256 17.82 0.62 -6.87
N ARG A 257 17.32 1.81 -6.54
CA ARG A 257 16.62 2.66 -7.51
C ARG A 257 17.48 2.97 -8.74
N ALA A 258 18.74 3.34 -8.54
CA ALA A 258 19.66 3.63 -9.65
C ALA A 258 19.82 2.42 -10.60
N ILE A 259 19.95 1.21 -10.05
CA ILE A 259 20.07 -0.03 -10.84
C ILE A 259 18.79 -0.29 -11.65
N VAL A 260 17.61 -0.21 -11.03
CA VAL A 260 16.35 -0.52 -11.72
C VAL A 260 15.91 0.58 -12.69
N GLU A 261 16.35 1.83 -12.50
CA GLU A 261 16.14 2.92 -13.47
C GLU A 261 17.04 2.76 -14.69
N GLU A 262 18.32 2.44 -14.51
CA GLU A 262 19.28 2.21 -15.61
C GLU A 262 18.81 1.10 -16.55
N THR A 263 18.16 0.07 -16.01
CA THR A 263 17.65 -1.07 -16.78
C THR A 263 16.26 -0.87 -17.35
N GLY A 264 15.56 0.22 -17.02
CA GLY A 264 14.16 0.43 -17.36
C GLY A 264 13.18 -0.45 -16.56
N GLU A 265 13.68 -1.30 -15.66
CA GLU A 265 12.88 -2.21 -14.85
C GLU A 265 11.91 -1.47 -13.92
N TRP A 266 12.32 -0.30 -13.43
CA TRP A 266 11.50 0.54 -12.58
C TRP A 266 10.16 0.94 -13.24
N GLN A 267 10.21 1.40 -14.50
CA GLN A 267 8.99 1.75 -15.24
C GLN A 267 8.15 0.52 -15.56
N HIS A 268 8.76 -0.59 -15.98
CA HIS A 268 8.08 -1.85 -16.24
C HIS A 268 7.38 -2.38 -14.98
N ARG A 269 8.05 -2.36 -13.83
CA ARG A 269 7.48 -2.79 -12.55
C ARG A 269 6.24 -1.97 -12.19
N ARG A 270 6.30 -0.63 -12.30
CA ARG A 270 5.16 0.26 -12.03
C ARG A 270 4.02 0.06 -13.02
N GLN A 271 4.29 -0.11 -14.31
CA GLN A 271 3.27 -0.41 -15.31
C GLN A 271 2.58 -1.76 -15.03
N ALA A 272 3.34 -2.79 -14.72
CA ALA A 272 2.80 -4.10 -14.35
C ALA A 272 1.96 -4.02 -13.07
N GLN A 273 2.38 -3.25 -12.06
CA GLN A 273 1.60 -2.99 -10.85
C GLN A 273 0.26 -2.30 -11.15
N GLN A 274 0.25 -1.31 -12.07
CA GLN A 274 -0.98 -0.63 -12.48
C GLN A 274 -1.96 -1.57 -13.20
N LEU A 275 -1.45 -2.42 -14.10
CA LEU A 275 -2.28 -3.41 -14.80
C LEU A 275 -2.85 -4.46 -13.85
N ARG A 276 -2.03 -5.03 -12.95
CA ARG A 276 -2.52 -5.96 -11.93
C ARG A 276 -3.60 -5.32 -11.05
N TRP A 277 -3.38 -4.07 -10.65
CA TRP A 277 -4.37 -3.35 -9.87
C TRP A 277 -5.68 -3.12 -10.63
N MET A 278 -5.62 -2.73 -11.90
CA MET A 278 -6.80 -2.58 -12.74
C MET A 278 -7.62 -3.88 -12.78
N TRP A 279 -6.95 -5.03 -12.99
CA TRP A 279 -7.64 -6.32 -13.03
C TRP A 279 -8.22 -6.72 -11.67
N ALA A 280 -7.49 -6.51 -10.58
CA ALA A 280 -7.99 -6.76 -9.23
C ALA A 280 -9.27 -5.93 -8.92
N MET A 281 -9.31 -4.66 -9.36
CA MET A 281 -10.52 -3.83 -9.24
C MET A 281 -11.67 -4.35 -10.12
N VAL A 282 -11.39 -4.85 -11.30
CA VAL A 282 -12.42 -5.45 -12.18
C VAL A 282 -13.02 -6.67 -11.48
N GLU A 283 -12.21 -7.58 -10.97
CA GLU A 283 -12.63 -8.76 -10.23
C GLU A 283 -13.47 -8.40 -9.00
N GLU A 284 -13.01 -7.47 -8.18
CA GLU A 284 -13.74 -7.02 -6.99
C GLU A 284 -15.11 -6.42 -7.35
N ARG A 285 -15.15 -5.55 -8.38
CA ARG A 285 -16.39 -4.90 -8.82
C ARG A 285 -17.36 -5.90 -9.46
N LEU A 286 -16.86 -6.90 -10.20
CA LEU A 286 -17.65 -7.98 -10.75
C LEU A 286 -18.30 -8.82 -9.63
N LEU A 287 -17.53 -9.22 -8.63
CA LEU A 287 -18.03 -9.98 -7.49
C LEU A 287 -19.08 -9.18 -6.70
N GLN A 288 -18.79 -7.90 -6.42
CA GLN A 288 -19.74 -7.02 -5.74
C GLN A 288 -21.05 -6.84 -6.54
N ARG A 289 -20.95 -6.76 -7.86
CA ARG A 289 -22.12 -6.68 -8.74
C ARG A 289 -22.90 -7.97 -8.75
N LEU A 290 -22.23 -9.13 -8.86
CA LEU A 290 -22.83 -10.46 -8.77
C LEU A 290 -23.60 -10.59 -7.46
N HIS A 291 -22.96 -10.34 -6.31
CA HIS A 291 -23.62 -10.43 -5.00
C HIS A 291 -24.85 -9.54 -4.89
N ARG A 292 -24.77 -8.28 -5.32
CA ARG A 292 -25.90 -7.35 -5.25
C ARG A 292 -27.07 -7.76 -6.14
N GLN A 293 -26.79 -8.22 -7.36
CA GLN A 293 -27.84 -8.53 -8.35
C GLN A 293 -28.45 -9.92 -8.16
N SER A 294 -27.72 -10.85 -7.54
CA SER A 294 -28.14 -12.25 -7.42
C SER A 294 -28.35 -12.69 -5.97
N GLN A 295 -28.47 -11.78 -5.01
CA GLN A 295 -28.52 -12.09 -3.57
C GLN A 295 -29.63 -13.10 -3.21
N ALA A 296 -30.86 -12.90 -3.70
CA ALA A 296 -32.00 -13.80 -3.43
C ALA A 296 -31.77 -15.20 -4.01
N LEU A 297 -31.19 -15.28 -5.21
CA LEU A 297 -30.86 -16.56 -5.84
C LEU A 297 -29.70 -17.24 -5.12
N ALA A 298 -28.66 -16.48 -4.76
CA ALA A 298 -27.51 -17.00 -4.02
C ALA A 298 -27.94 -17.67 -2.71
N SER A 299 -28.75 -17.00 -1.89
CA SER A 299 -29.23 -17.57 -0.62
C SER A 299 -30.05 -18.86 -0.81
N ARG A 300 -30.83 -18.96 -1.90
CA ARG A 300 -31.58 -20.17 -2.22
C ARG A 300 -30.65 -21.32 -2.65
N LEU A 301 -29.67 -21.03 -3.50
CA LEU A 301 -28.68 -22.02 -3.95
C LEU A 301 -27.76 -22.49 -2.81
N GLU A 302 -27.35 -21.58 -1.93
CA GLU A 302 -26.59 -21.90 -0.72
C GLU A 302 -27.38 -22.88 0.16
N ALA A 303 -28.68 -22.64 0.40
CA ALA A 303 -29.51 -23.55 1.16
C ALA A 303 -29.61 -24.95 0.50
N ALA A 304 -29.80 -25.03 -0.82
CA ALA A 304 -29.85 -26.31 -1.54
C ALA A 304 -28.50 -27.07 -1.48
N VAL A 305 -27.36 -26.36 -1.51
CA VAL A 305 -26.03 -26.98 -1.36
C VAL A 305 -25.87 -27.52 0.05
N LEU A 306 -26.24 -26.76 1.07
CA LEU A 306 -26.14 -27.19 2.47
C LEU A 306 -27.06 -28.37 2.81
N GLN A 307 -28.21 -28.51 2.12
CA GLN A 307 -29.13 -29.64 2.25
C GLN A 307 -28.70 -30.85 1.41
N GLY A 308 -27.67 -30.74 0.59
CA GLY A 308 -27.22 -31.83 -0.29
C GLY A 308 -28.10 -32.04 -1.54
N GLU A 309 -28.99 -31.11 -1.84
CA GLU A 309 -29.91 -31.19 -2.99
C GLU A 309 -29.22 -30.76 -4.30
N LEU A 310 -28.15 -29.97 -4.20
CA LEU A 310 -27.39 -29.43 -5.31
C LEU A 310 -25.90 -29.49 -5.05
N THR A 311 -25.09 -29.79 -6.08
CA THR A 311 -23.64 -29.71 -5.96
C THR A 311 -23.17 -28.24 -6.00
N ALA A 312 -22.08 -27.94 -5.32
CA ALA A 312 -21.50 -26.58 -5.32
C ALA A 312 -21.15 -26.08 -6.75
N ALA A 313 -20.67 -26.98 -7.61
CA ALA A 313 -20.37 -26.66 -9.01
C ALA A 313 -21.63 -26.24 -9.78
N LEU A 314 -22.70 -27.05 -9.69
CA LEU A 314 -23.94 -26.74 -10.38
C LEU A 314 -24.65 -25.49 -9.83
N ALA A 315 -24.49 -25.22 -8.52
CA ALA A 315 -24.99 -23.97 -7.93
C ALA A 315 -24.24 -22.75 -8.48
N ALA A 316 -22.92 -22.84 -8.61
CA ALA A 316 -22.09 -21.78 -9.21
C ALA A 316 -22.48 -21.52 -10.66
N ASP A 317 -22.65 -22.56 -11.47
CA ASP A 317 -23.07 -22.44 -12.87
C ASP A 317 -24.46 -21.78 -13.00
N GLN A 318 -25.43 -22.16 -12.16
CA GLN A 318 -26.74 -21.54 -12.13
C GLN A 318 -26.69 -20.06 -11.72
N LEU A 319 -25.85 -19.71 -10.76
CA LEU A 319 -25.70 -18.33 -10.32
C LEU A 319 -25.07 -17.44 -11.40
N LEU A 320 -24.05 -17.95 -12.10
CA LEU A 320 -23.41 -17.25 -13.21
C LEU A 320 -24.35 -17.12 -14.41
N ALA A 321 -25.07 -18.20 -14.80
CA ALA A 321 -26.04 -18.15 -15.89
C ALA A 321 -27.16 -17.13 -15.62
N ALA A 322 -27.64 -17.04 -14.39
CA ALA A 322 -28.63 -16.03 -14.02
C ALA A 322 -28.05 -14.61 -14.07
N PHE A 323 -26.81 -14.42 -13.66
CA PHE A 323 -26.13 -13.12 -13.72
C PHE A 323 -25.94 -12.65 -15.17
N ASP A 324 -25.57 -13.54 -16.08
CA ASP A 324 -25.36 -13.22 -17.50
C ASP A 324 -26.66 -12.77 -18.19
N GLN A 325 -27.82 -13.24 -17.70
CA GLN A 325 -29.15 -12.83 -18.21
C GLN A 325 -29.62 -11.47 -17.67
N LEU A 326 -28.99 -10.96 -16.60
CA LEU A 326 -29.32 -9.65 -16.05
C LEU A 326 -28.72 -8.56 -16.94
N LYS A 327 -29.55 -7.82 -17.67
CA LYS A 327 -29.11 -6.63 -18.41
C LYS A 327 -28.41 -5.65 -17.47
N PRO A 328 -27.31 -5.01 -17.90
CA PRO A 328 -26.67 -3.97 -17.11
C PRO A 328 -27.67 -2.85 -16.82
N THR A 329 -28.00 -2.63 -15.55
CA THR A 329 -28.80 -1.50 -15.13
C THR A 329 -28.00 -0.22 -15.42
N GLY A 330 -28.39 0.49 -16.51
CA GLY A 330 -28.16 1.90 -16.75
C GLY A 330 -26.72 2.41 -16.66
N THR A 331 -25.94 2.20 -17.71
CA THR A 331 -24.93 3.20 -18.10
C THR A 331 -25.57 4.05 -19.19
N THR A 332 -25.96 5.28 -18.86
CA THR A 332 -26.33 6.28 -19.84
C THR A 332 -25.12 6.44 -20.77
N GLN A 333 -25.21 5.94 -21.99
CA GLN A 333 -24.20 6.23 -23.01
C GLN A 333 -24.21 7.73 -23.24
N PRO A 334 -23.07 8.42 -23.25
CA PRO A 334 -23.02 9.77 -23.79
C PRO A 334 -23.44 9.67 -25.27
N GLN A 335 -24.50 10.38 -25.64
CA GLN A 335 -24.90 10.53 -27.04
C GLN A 335 -23.76 11.19 -27.82
N PRO A 336 -23.40 10.67 -29.01
CA PRO A 336 -22.48 11.37 -29.89
C PRO A 336 -23.09 12.71 -30.27
N GLN A 337 -22.40 13.81 -29.97
CA GLN A 337 -22.75 15.10 -30.51
C GLN A 337 -22.61 15.05 -32.03
N GLU A 338 -23.72 15.12 -32.73
CA GLU A 338 -23.74 15.41 -34.15
C GLU A 338 -23.06 16.76 -34.38
N SER A 339 -21.81 16.71 -34.88
CA SER A 339 -21.15 17.88 -35.43
C SER A 339 -21.81 18.23 -36.74
N ASP A 340 -22.44 19.37 -36.80
CA ASP A 340 -22.85 20.05 -38.03
C ASP A 340 -21.71 20.00 -39.05
N ARG A 341 -22.05 19.48 -40.22
CA ARG A 341 -21.27 19.68 -41.44
C ARG A 341 -21.85 20.85 -42.22
N PRO A 342 -20.98 21.66 -42.88
CA PRO A 342 -21.32 22.89 -43.55
C PRO A 342 -22.24 22.72 -44.76
#